data_440024b5e75fdea534346ce9bd050955
#
_entry.id   440024b5e75fdea534346ce9bd050955
#
_cell.length_a   1.000
_cell.length_b   1.000
_cell.length_c   1.000
_cell.angle_alpha   90.00
_cell.angle_beta   90.00
_cell.angle_gamma   90.00
#
_symmetry.space_group_name_H-M   'P 1'
#
loop_
_entity.id
_entity.type
_entity.pdbx_description
1 polymer ?
#
loop_
_entity_poly.entity_id
_entity_poly.type
_entity_poly.pdbx_seq_one_letter_code
_entity_poly.pdbx_strand_id
1 'polypeptide(L)'
;MMVCGLMTLVATEAQPLMRTHVETGDVEATPDGTDLAVYKAIPYAAAPVGDLRWKAPQPAKPWEGVLKAEDVAKWPPQPEKSYVKYDMMSEDCLYLSVATPAKSVDEALPVMVFIHGGAFRTEHYGGDLWQSLARRGVVAVSVEYRAGALGFMAHADLAKEADGHSGNYGILDQIFALQWVQRNIRNFGGDPSKVTIFGESAGAMSCHILCASPLAKGLFRACISQSGAMMSPLNVVNQMQAQMYGWMFMNQLKKSSIEEMRQMDAKELTGNDANFQACVPIVDGYVIPEPICDLYEKGNYNDVPVLIMYNSDEGAVDFDSVSVEQYAQQFGQLPGQWGDSAKVYYPGNTEEERLYSMRDLTRDVGFGWPAYAWATMQKKTGKSPVYSAYLAQKSDTTVYAKGNRRGAAHADDMMYLKGAFDDKAEQYPQEKKVGELMQQYWVNFAKTMNPNGEGLPHWPVYEEEKATVMQFNNGASLVETPNQKRIRLIDDFMKYVRSLRRN
;
A
#
# COMPACT_ATOMS: atom_id res chain seq x y z
N MET A 1 58.54 -27.48 -31.33
CA MET A 1 57.09 -27.48 -31.20
C MET A 1 56.75 -26.70 -29.89
N MET A 2 56.39 -25.44 -30.02
CA MET A 2 55.97 -24.62 -28.88
C MET A 2 54.44 -24.77 -28.76
N VAL A 3 53.96 -25.35 -27.67
CA VAL A 3 52.54 -25.44 -27.37
C VAL A 3 52.14 -24.15 -26.70
N CYS A 4 51.45 -23.28 -27.43
CA CYS A 4 50.87 -22.05 -26.89
C CYS A 4 49.55 -22.42 -26.19
N GLY A 5 49.58 -22.47 -24.85
CA GLY A 5 48.38 -22.67 -24.04
C GLY A 5 47.52 -21.43 -24.07
N LEU A 6 46.37 -21.47 -24.70
CA LEU A 6 45.31 -20.48 -24.54
C LEU A 6 44.76 -20.59 -23.09
N MET A 7 45.12 -19.66 -22.23
CA MET A 7 44.36 -19.41 -20.99
C MET A 7 43.05 -18.70 -21.39
N THR A 8 41.95 -19.41 -21.39
CA THR A 8 40.60 -18.81 -21.38
C THR A 8 40.39 -18.14 -20.04
N LEU A 9 40.46 -16.81 -20.02
CA LEU A 9 39.94 -16.03 -18.90
C LEU A 9 38.42 -16.28 -18.83
N VAL A 10 38.01 -17.13 -17.93
CA VAL A 10 36.61 -17.17 -17.50
C VAL A 10 36.39 -15.88 -16.72
N ALA A 11 35.69 -14.93 -17.32
CA ALA A 11 35.22 -13.76 -16.62
C ALA A 11 34.25 -14.27 -15.53
N THR A 12 34.67 -14.23 -14.26
CA THR A 12 33.77 -14.46 -13.16
C THR A 12 32.77 -13.30 -13.17
N GLU A 13 31.50 -13.59 -13.42
CA GLU A 13 30.45 -12.57 -13.26
C GLU A 13 30.53 -11.97 -11.86
N ALA A 14 30.48 -10.64 -11.79
CA ALA A 14 30.52 -9.95 -10.51
C ALA A 14 29.29 -10.34 -9.68
N GLN A 15 29.52 -10.75 -8.45
CA GLN A 15 28.45 -11.15 -7.51
C GLN A 15 27.67 -9.92 -7.04
N PRO A 16 26.38 -10.06 -6.68
CA PRO A 16 25.61 -9.01 -6.00
C PRO A 16 26.30 -8.55 -4.70
N LEU A 17 25.93 -7.35 -4.26
CA LEU A 17 26.42 -6.79 -2.99
C LEU A 17 25.92 -7.62 -1.80
N MET A 18 26.71 -8.60 -1.35
CA MET A 18 26.35 -9.52 -0.25
C MET A 18 26.60 -8.94 1.13
N ARG A 19 27.39 -7.88 1.25
CA ARG A 19 27.68 -7.18 2.48
C ARG A 19 27.76 -5.68 2.24
N THR A 20 27.17 -4.92 3.16
CA THR A 20 27.21 -3.46 3.09
C THR A 20 27.17 -2.86 4.48
N HIS A 21 27.32 -1.52 4.57
CA HIS A 21 27.25 -0.76 5.80
C HIS A 21 26.02 0.14 5.79
N VAL A 22 25.30 0.19 6.89
CA VAL A 22 24.22 1.16 7.14
C VAL A 22 24.57 2.02 8.35
N GLU A 23 23.85 3.10 8.58
CA GLU A 23 24.12 4.06 9.66
C GLU A 23 24.24 3.42 11.07
N THR A 24 23.73 2.21 11.25
CA THR A 24 23.71 1.49 12.53
C THR A 24 24.72 0.34 12.60
N GLY A 25 25.36 -0.06 11.50
CA GLY A 25 26.39 -1.13 11.49
C GLY A 25 26.46 -1.87 10.16
N ASP A 26 27.26 -2.92 10.12
CA ASP A 26 27.41 -3.78 8.97
C ASP A 26 26.26 -4.78 8.87
N VAL A 27 25.80 -5.04 7.63
CA VAL A 27 24.76 -6.04 7.32
C VAL A 27 25.23 -7.00 6.24
N GLU A 28 24.84 -8.27 6.37
CA GLU A 28 25.14 -9.34 5.42
C GLU A 28 23.84 -9.95 4.89
N ALA A 29 23.76 -10.11 3.57
CA ALA A 29 22.60 -10.64 2.86
C ALA A 29 22.62 -12.17 2.77
N THR A 30 21.43 -12.73 2.50
CA THR A 30 21.28 -14.08 1.95
C THR A 30 21.23 -14.01 0.43
N PRO A 31 21.91 -14.90 -0.31
CA PRO A 31 21.79 -14.97 -1.76
C PRO A 31 20.42 -15.52 -2.17
N ASP A 32 19.83 -14.94 -3.22
CA ASP A 32 18.67 -15.52 -3.91
C ASP A 32 19.07 -15.77 -5.38
N GLY A 33 19.41 -17.01 -5.69
CA GLY A 33 20.08 -17.37 -6.92
C GLY A 33 21.50 -16.80 -6.98
N THR A 34 21.95 -16.46 -8.19
CA THR A 34 23.27 -15.85 -8.46
C THR A 34 23.18 -14.35 -8.73
N ASP A 35 21.99 -13.79 -8.75
CA ASP A 35 21.68 -12.46 -9.30
C ASP A 35 21.12 -11.47 -8.28
N LEU A 36 20.71 -11.91 -7.10
CA LEU A 36 20.19 -11.05 -6.04
C LEU A 36 20.89 -11.25 -4.70
N ALA A 37 21.12 -10.13 -4.01
CA ALA A 37 21.38 -10.08 -2.57
C ALA A 37 20.09 -9.68 -1.83
N VAL A 38 19.71 -10.46 -0.83
CA VAL A 38 18.47 -10.29 -0.07
C VAL A 38 18.79 -10.05 1.40
N TYR A 39 18.49 -8.85 1.87
CA TYR A 39 18.64 -8.43 3.26
C TYR A 39 17.26 -8.41 3.91
N LYS A 40 17.03 -9.31 4.86
CA LYS A 40 15.76 -9.38 5.59
C LYS A 40 15.91 -8.68 6.95
N ALA A 41 14.82 -8.04 7.40
CA ALA A 41 14.70 -7.48 8.75
C ALA A 41 15.90 -6.61 9.22
N ILE A 42 16.23 -5.57 8.46
CA ILE A 42 17.12 -4.51 8.93
C ILE A 42 16.32 -3.56 9.81
N PRO A 43 16.70 -3.32 11.08
CA PRO A 43 15.99 -2.38 11.94
C PRO A 43 16.21 -0.93 11.45
N TYR A 44 15.14 -0.26 11.07
CA TYR A 44 15.19 1.15 10.67
C TYR A 44 14.86 2.10 11.83
N ALA A 45 14.23 1.58 12.90
CA ALA A 45 13.90 2.32 14.11
C ALA A 45 14.09 1.44 15.35
N ALA A 46 14.12 2.08 16.52
CA ALA A 46 14.10 1.38 17.80
C ALA A 46 12.75 0.66 18.00
N ALA A 47 12.78 -0.50 18.66
CA ALA A 47 11.57 -1.23 19.02
C ALA A 47 10.58 -0.33 19.80
N PRO A 48 9.33 -0.18 19.36
CA PRO A 48 8.34 0.73 19.98
C PRO A 48 7.64 0.06 21.18
N VAL A 49 8.42 -0.40 22.13
CA VAL A 49 8.00 -1.16 23.32
C VAL A 49 8.02 -0.30 24.59
N GLY A 50 7.22 -0.66 25.59
CA GLY A 50 7.20 0.02 26.89
C GLY A 50 6.87 1.51 26.75
N ASP A 51 7.77 2.37 27.21
CA ASP A 51 7.61 3.83 27.15
C ASP A 51 7.59 4.40 25.72
N LEU A 52 8.06 3.64 24.73
CA LEU A 52 8.00 4.02 23.31
C LEU A 52 6.71 3.62 22.63
N ARG A 53 5.84 2.81 23.28
CA ARG A 53 4.51 2.50 22.77
C ARG A 53 3.71 3.80 22.63
N TRP A 54 3.10 4.02 21.47
CA TRP A 54 2.39 5.26 21.09
C TRP A 54 3.27 6.52 21.13
N LYS A 55 4.53 6.39 20.77
CA LYS A 55 5.41 7.53 20.45
C LYS A 55 5.86 7.49 19.00
N ALA A 56 6.28 8.63 18.47
CA ALA A 56 6.93 8.69 17.17
C ALA A 56 8.15 7.74 17.16
N PRO A 57 8.48 7.11 16.01
CA PRO A 57 9.62 6.22 15.90
C PRO A 57 10.92 6.93 16.30
N GLN A 58 11.83 6.19 16.95
CA GLN A 58 13.13 6.68 17.41
C GLN A 58 14.24 5.96 16.63
N PRO A 59 15.44 6.57 16.50
CA PRO A 59 16.55 5.93 15.81
C PRO A 59 16.88 4.55 16.40
N ALA A 60 17.16 3.57 15.54
CA ALA A 60 17.66 2.27 15.95
C ALA A 60 19.03 2.40 16.64
N LYS A 61 19.33 1.51 17.59
CA LYS A 61 20.64 1.47 18.24
C LYS A 61 21.66 0.85 17.30
N PRO A 62 22.88 1.42 17.22
CA PRO A 62 23.99 0.77 16.53
C PRO A 62 24.29 -0.61 17.15
N TRP A 63 24.77 -1.54 16.31
CA TRP A 63 25.21 -2.86 16.74
C TRP A 63 26.70 -3.08 16.44
N GLU A 64 27.32 -3.98 17.19
CA GLU A 64 28.68 -4.41 16.95
C GLU A 64 28.71 -5.65 16.05
N GLY A 65 29.75 -5.76 15.23
CA GLY A 65 29.91 -6.87 14.29
C GLY A 65 29.00 -6.76 13.05
N VAL A 66 28.56 -7.90 12.51
CA VAL A 66 27.78 -8.00 11.29
C VAL A 66 26.40 -8.56 11.61
N LEU A 67 25.35 -7.80 11.32
CA LEU A 67 23.98 -8.29 11.36
C LEU A 67 23.76 -9.23 10.16
N LYS A 68 23.51 -10.49 10.43
CA LYS A 68 23.06 -11.44 9.41
C LYS A 68 21.58 -11.25 9.16
N ALA A 69 21.27 -10.64 8.04
CA ALA A 69 19.89 -10.31 7.66
C ALA A 69 19.21 -11.51 6.94
N GLU A 70 19.12 -12.64 7.65
CA GLU A 70 18.66 -13.94 7.12
C GLU A 70 17.19 -14.24 7.48
N ASP A 71 16.76 -13.83 8.68
CA ASP A 71 15.42 -14.10 9.20
C ASP A 71 14.45 -12.97 8.86
N VAL A 72 13.20 -13.32 8.62
CA VAL A 72 12.13 -12.32 8.43
C VAL A 72 11.78 -11.65 9.76
N ALA A 73 11.40 -10.37 9.70
CA ALA A 73 10.88 -9.65 10.86
C ALA A 73 9.65 -10.37 11.44
N LYS A 74 9.42 -10.18 12.74
CA LYS A 74 8.15 -10.57 13.37
C LYS A 74 7.02 -9.69 12.84
N TRP A 75 5.84 -10.28 12.77
CA TRP A 75 4.62 -9.56 12.42
C TRP A 75 4.30 -8.50 13.48
N PRO A 76 3.81 -7.31 13.09
CA PRO A 76 3.19 -6.40 14.06
C PRO A 76 2.07 -7.12 14.81
N PRO A 77 1.88 -6.88 16.12
CA PRO A 77 0.79 -7.48 16.87
C PRO A 77 -0.57 -7.15 16.23
N GLN A 78 -1.36 -8.18 16.00
CA GLN A 78 -2.63 -8.12 15.27
C GLN A 78 -3.53 -9.29 15.70
N PRO A 79 -4.84 -9.32 15.33
CA PRO A 79 -5.68 -10.48 15.56
C PRO A 79 -5.13 -11.74 14.90
N GLU A 80 -5.17 -12.87 15.61
CA GLU A 80 -4.75 -14.15 15.02
C GLU A 80 -5.62 -14.54 13.82
N LYS A 81 -4.96 -15.10 12.82
CA LYS A 81 -5.58 -15.76 11.66
C LYS A 81 -5.19 -17.23 11.63
N SER A 82 -5.77 -18.01 10.72
CA SER A 82 -5.43 -19.44 10.58
C SER A 82 -3.93 -19.69 10.36
N TYR A 83 -3.27 -18.76 9.66
CA TYR A 83 -1.87 -18.82 9.25
C TYR A 83 -0.95 -17.86 10.03
N VAL A 84 -1.47 -17.05 10.98
CA VAL A 84 -0.71 -16.10 11.80
C VAL A 84 -1.04 -16.30 13.27
N LYS A 85 -0.02 -16.63 14.07
CA LYS A 85 -0.13 -16.87 15.51
C LYS A 85 0.68 -15.86 16.31
N TYR A 86 0.33 -15.65 17.58
CA TYR A 86 0.99 -14.65 18.42
C TYR A 86 2.48 -14.88 18.63
N ASP A 87 2.97 -16.10 18.61
CA ASP A 87 4.40 -16.42 18.68
C ASP A 87 5.19 -15.95 17.45
N MET A 88 4.49 -15.66 16.34
CA MET A 88 5.03 -15.05 15.13
C MET A 88 5.06 -13.51 15.21
N MET A 89 4.45 -12.90 16.24
CA MET A 89 4.27 -11.45 16.38
C MET A 89 5.22 -10.85 17.43
N SER A 90 5.50 -9.56 17.26
CA SER A 90 6.25 -8.76 18.24
C SER A 90 5.95 -7.27 18.05
N GLU A 91 5.93 -6.50 19.12
CA GLU A 91 5.98 -5.03 19.03
C GLU A 91 7.34 -4.54 18.49
N ASP A 92 8.39 -5.32 18.66
CA ASP A 92 9.67 -5.11 17.96
C ASP A 92 9.49 -5.55 16.49
N CYS A 93 8.91 -4.66 15.68
CA CYS A 93 8.47 -4.91 14.31
C CYS A 93 8.93 -3.82 13.31
N LEU A 94 9.67 -2.80 13.74
CA LEU A 94 10.06 -1.69 12.87
C LEU A 94 11.32 -2.04 12.05
N TYR A 95 11.12 -2.90 11.08
CA TYR A 95 12.13 -3.43 10.19
C TYR A 95 11.79 -3.17 8.73
N LEU A 96 12.82 -3.13 7.89
CA LEU A 96 12.66 -3.16 6.46
C LEU A 96 13.54 -4.27 5.85
N SER A 97 13.20 -4.67 4.66
CA SER A 97 13.95 -5.65 3.89
C SER A 97 14.35 -5.06 2.53
N VAL A 98 15.50 -5.47 2.01
CA VAL A 98 16.04 -4.98 0.73
C VAL A 98 16.42 -6.15 -0.16
N ALA A 99 15.92 -6.16 -1.40
CA ALA A 99 16.41 -7.04 -2.46
C ALA A 99 17.09 -6.19 -3.54
N THR A 100 18.35 -6.51 -3.85
CA THR A 100 19.14 -5.76 -4.82
C THR A 100 19.87 -6.66 -5.82
N PRO A 101 19.82 -6.36 -7.12
CA PRO A 101 20.66 -6.97 -8.13
C PRO A 101 22.02 -6.28 -8.27
N ALA A 102 22.24 -5.17 -7.58
CA ALA A 102 23.43 -4.33 -7.73
C ALA A 102 24.69 -5.07 -7.34
N LYS A 103 25.73 -4.93 -8.16
CA LYS A 103 27.07 -5.48 -7.96
C LYS A 103 28.05 -4.43 -7.44
N SER A 104 27.63 -3.16 -7.47
CA SER A 104 28.36 -1.99 -7.00
C SER A 104 27.42 -0.96 -6.39
N VAL A 105 27.90 -0.21 -5.41
CA VAL A 105 27.18 0.92 -4.80
C VAL A 105 26.98 2.09 -5.77
N ASP A 106 27.75 2.12 -6.87
CA ASP A 106 27.72 3.19 -7.87
C ASP A 106 26.75 2.96 -9.02
N GLU A 107 26.02 1.83 -9.04
CA GLU A 107 25.03 1.56 -10.09
C GLU A 107 23.85 2.52 -10.11
N ALA A 108 23.54 3.12 -8.97
CA ALA A 108 22.50 4.14 -8.82
C ALA A 108 21.13 3.71 -9.41
N LEU A 109 20.72 2.47 -9.09
CA LEU A 109 19.48 1.87 -9.57
C LEU A 109 18.26 2.60 -9.00
N PRO A 110 17.12 2.62 -9.73
CA PRO A 110 15.86 3.07 -9.16
C PRO A 110 15.45 2.22 -7.97
N VAL A 111 14.76 2.84 -7.01
CA VAL A 111 14.32 2.20 -5.76
C VAL A 111 12.81 2.13 -5.74
N MET A 112 12.25 0.97 -5.46
CA MET A 112 10.82 0.76 -5.25
C MET A 112 10.56 0.36 -3.81
N VAL A 113 9.82 1.21 -3.06
CA VAL A 113 9.53 0.99 -1.63
C VAL A 113 8.08 0.56 -1.48
N PHE A 114 7.88 -0.68 -1.06
CA PHE A 114 6.57 -1.27 -0.84
C PHE A 114 6.05 -0.98 0.57
N ILE A 115 4.79 -0.55 0.64
CA ILE A 115 4.02 -0.35 1.87
C ILE A 115 2.84 -1.31 1.83
N HIS A 116 2.77 -2.23 2.80
CA HIS A 116 1.76 -3.28 2.81
C HIS A 116 0.35 -2.77 3.18
N GLY A 117 -0.66 -3.55 2.78
CA GLY A 117 -2.07 -3.31 3.09
C GLY A 117 -2.51 -3.86 4.43
N GLY A 118 -3.74 -4.44 4.47
CA GLY A 118 -4.30 -5.06 5.66
C GLY A 118 -5.17 -4.13 6.50
N ALA A 119 -5.84 -3.16 5.87
CA ALA A 119 -6.79 -2.23 6.50
C ALA A 119 -6.20 -1.47 7.70
N PHE A 120 -4.90 -1.20 7.70
CA PHE A 120 -4.12 -0.61 8.81
C PHE A 120 -4.10 -1.44 10.10
N ARG A 121 -4.56 -2.68 10.08
CA ARG A 121 -4.77 -3.53 11.25
C ARG A 121 -4.00 -4.83 11.22
N THR A 122 -3.75 -5.33 10.04
CA THR A 122 -3.20 -6.67 9.82
C THR A 122 -2.14 -6.64 8.73
N GLU A 123 -1.64 -7.78 8.38
CA GLU A 123 -0.67 -8.07 7.33
C GLU A 123 0.79 -7.84 7.74
N HIS A 124 1.66 -8.34 6.90
CA HIS A 124 3.10 -8.35 7.00
C HIS A 124 3.65 -8.91 5.69
N TYR A 125 4.68 -8.30 5.16
CA TYR A 125 5.29 -8.74 3.90
C TYR A 125 6.79 -8.99 4.00
N GLY A 126 7.32 -9.17 5.22
CA GLY A 126 8.76 -9.35 5.45
C GLY A 126 9.42 -10.57 4.77
N GLY A 127 8.64 -11.47 4.21
CA GLY A 127 9.14 -12.59 3.41
C GLY A 127 9.07 -12.39 1.90
N ASP A 128 8.22 -11.47 1.43
CA ASP A 128 8.01 -11.18 0.01
C ASP A 128 8.80 -9.93 -0.39
N LEU A 129 9.93 -10.12 -0.99
CA LEU A 129 10.91 -9.06 -1.20
C LEU A 129 10.92 -8.53 -2.63
N TRP A 130 9.86 -8.76 -3.39
CA TRP A 130 9.73 -8.26 -4.76
C TRP A 130 10.89 -8.65 -5.66
N GLN A 131 11.42 -9.88 -5.49
CA GLN A 131 12.56 -10.37 -6.27
C GLN A 131 12.30 -10.31 -7.78
N SER A 132 11.05 -10.55 -8.21
CA SER A 132 10.63 -10.40 -9.60
C SER A 132 10.85 -8.99 -10.15
N LEU A 133 10.58 -7.96 -9.34
CA LEU A 133 10.86 -6.58 -9.72
C LEU A 133 12.35 -6.26 -9.61
N ALA A 134 13.04 -6.74 -8.57
CA ALA A 134 14.46 -6.51 -8.38
C ALA A 134 15.27 -7.08 -9.55
N ARG A 135 14.95 -8.29 -10.03
CA ARG A 135 15.58 -8.91 -11.24
C ARG A 135 15.41 -8.09 -12.51
N ARG A 136 14.47 -7.13 -12.52
CA ARG A 136 14.28 -6.19 -13.64
C ARG A 136 15.09 -4.91 -13.51
N GLY A 137 16.02 -4.85 -12.54
CA GLY A 137 17.01 -3.76 -12.39
C GLY A 137 16.49 -2.60 -11.54
N VAL A 138 15.85 -2.90 -10.43
CA VAL A 138 15.51 -1.94 -9.35
C VAL A 138 15.98 -2.49 -8.01
N VAL A 139 16.23 -1.61 -7.04
CA VAL A 139 16.35 -2.00 -5.63
C VAL A 139 14.95 -2.02 -5.04
N ALA A 140 14.50 -3.18 -4.58
CA ALA A 140 13.18 -3.34 -3.97
C ALA A 140 13.29 -3.33 -2.44
N VAL A 141 12.45 -2.55 -1.79
CA VAL A 141 12.40 -2.38 -0.33
C VAL A 141 10.99 -2.71 0.15
N SER A 142 10.84 -3.50 1.21
CA SER A 142 9.58 -3.73 1.91
C SER A 142 9.66 -3.14 3.31
N VAL A 143 8.63 -2.41 3.75
CA VAL A 143 8.60 -1.71 5.04
C VAL A 143 7.50 -2.30 5.92
N GLU A 144 7.90 -2.73 7.14
CA GLU A 144 6.97 -3.04 8.21
C GLU A 144 6.68 -1.79 9.03
N TYR A 145 5.46 -1.65 9.52
CA TYR A 145 5.04 -0.52 10.34
C TYR A 145 4.01 -0.95 11.38
N ARG A 146 3.84 -0.18 12.45
CA ARG A 146 2.84 -0.47 13.48
C ARG A 146 1.42 -0.43 12.90
N ALA A 147 0.65 -1.45 13.22
CA ALA A 147 -0.72 -1.62 12.77
C ALA A 147 -1.71 -1.60 13.96
N GLY A 148 -3.00 -1.54 13.66
CA GLY A 148 -4.07 -1.59 14.65
C GLY A 148 -3.99 -0.48 15.69
N ALA A 149 -4.43 -0.78 16.91
CA ALA A 149 -4.40 0.19 18.01
C ALA A 149 -2.98 0.64 18.36
N LEU A 150 -1.95 -0.20 18.17
CA LEU A 150 -0.55 0.16 18.41
C LEU A 150 -0.02 1.19 17.41
N GLY A 151 -0.55 1.18 16.18
CA GLY A 151 -0.15 2.10 15.13
C GLY A 151 -1.01 3.34 15.00
N PHE A 152 -2.28 3.32 15.46
CA PHE A 152 -3.23 4.37 15.08
C PHE A 152 -4.11 4.90 16.22
N MET A 153 -4.06 4.36 17.43
CA MET A 153 -4.86 4.86 18.53
C MET A 153 -4.48 6.31 18.90
N ALA A 154 -5.47 7.20 18.92
CA ALA A 154 -5.34 8.55 19.44
C ALA A 154 -5.95 8.65 20.83
N HIS A 155 -5.37 9.43 21.73
CA HIS A 155 -5.90 9.71 23.06
C HIS A 155 -5.46 11.11 23.52
N ALA A 156 -6.28 11.78 24.31
CA ALA A 156 -5.96 13.13 24.80
C ALA A 156 -4.68 13.17 25.65
N ASP A 157 -4.42 12.15 26.46
CA ASP A 157 -3.20 12.07 27.27
C ASP A 157 -1.96 11.79 26.42
N LEU A 158 -2.07 10.98 25.37
CA LEU A 158 -0.99 10.81 24.39
C LEU A 158 -0.66 12.12 23.65
N ALA A 159 -1.68 12.90 23.34
CA ALA A 159 -1.49 14.21 22.71
C ALA A 159 -0.72 15.20 23.61
N LYS A 160 -0.90 15.14 24.93
CA LYS A 160 -0.13 15.96 25.88
C LYS A 160 1.37 15.62 25.89
N GLU A 161 1.73 14.39 25.52
CA GLU A 161 3.12 13.95 25.42
C GLU A 161 3.81 14.33 24.11
N ALA A 162 3.05 14.81 23.11
CA ALA A 162 3.53 14.98 21.72
C ALA A 162 2.95 16.27 21.08
N ASP A 163 3.18 17.43 21.68
CA ASP A 163 2.84 18.77 21.17
C ASP A 163 1.39 18.91 20.67
N GLY A 164 0.47 18.19 21.27
CA GLY A 164 -0.96 18.23 20.95
C GLY A 164 -1.41 17.19 19.93
N HIS A 165 -0.53 16.33 19.43
CA HIS A 165 -0.85 15.32 18.41
C HIS A 165 -0.83 13.90 18.97
N SER A 166 -1.74 13.04 18.48
CA SER A 166 -1.74 11.61 18.80
C SER A 166 -2.40 10.82 17.68
N GLY A 167 -2.07 9.54 17.55
CA GLY A 167 -2.46 8.71 16.43
C GLY A 167 -1.46 8.78 15.28
N ASN A 168 -1.79 8.15 14.14
CA ASN A 168 -0.96 8.12 12.92
C ASN A 168 0.49 7.60 13.12
N TYR A 169 0.79 6.85 14.20
CA TYR A 169 2.14 6.36 14.47
C TYR A 169 2.63 5.42 13.37
N GLY A 170 1.74 4.59 12.79
CA GLY A 170 2.08 3.75 11.64
C GLY A 170 2.47 4.55 10.39
N ILE A 171 1.87 5.72 10.17
CA ILE A 171 2.30 6.62 9.08
C ILE A 171 3.64 7.30 9.41
N LEU A 172 3.87 7.67 10.67
CA LEU A 172 5.17 8.18 11.11
C LEU A 172 6.27 7.12 10.95
N ASP A 173 5.98 5.84 11.19
CA ASP A 173 6.90 4.73 10.95
C ASP A 173 7.29 4.64 9.47
N GLN A 174 6.31 4.75 8.56
CA GLN A 174 6.54 4.75 7.11
C GLN A 174 7.40 5.95 6.67
N ILE A 175 7.13 7.14 7.20
CA ILE A 175 7.95 8.34 6.95
C ILE A 175 9.38 8.13 7.45
N PHE A 176 9.56 7.56 8.63
CA PHE A 176 10.87 7.31 9.21
C PHE A 176 11.66 6.24 8.41
N ALA A 177 10.97 5.20 7.92
CA ALA A 177 11.55 4.22 7.01
C ALA A 177 12.00 4.85 5.68
N LEU A 178 11.19 5.75 5.10
CA LEU A 178 11.58 6.49 3.90
C LEU A 178 12.78 7.41 4.14
N GLN A 179 12.88 8.04 5.32
CA GLN A 179 14.06 8.80 5.71
C GLN A 179 15.29 7.89 5.86
N TRP A 180 15.13 6.68 6.40
CA TRP A 180 16.20 5.68 6.42
C TRP A 180 16.64 5.29 5.00
N VAL A 181 15.69 5.06 4.08
CA VAL A 181 15.98 4.79 2.66
C VAL A 181 16.80 5.93 2.05
N GLN A 182 16.44 7.19 2.28
CA GLN A 182 17.19 8.35 1.77
C GLN A 182 18.65 8.37 2.27
N ARG A 183 18.92 7.94 3.49
CA ARG A 183 20.28 7.95 4.06
C ARG A 183 21.11 6.72 3.68
N ASN A 184 20.48 5.55 3.46
CA ASN A 184 21.20 4.27 3.41
C ASN A 184 21.14 3.54 2.05
N ILE A 185 20.14 3.81 1.20
CA ILE A 185 19.87 2.95 0.03
C ILE A 185 21.00 2.95 -1.01
N ARG A 186 21.83 3.99 -1.03
CA ARG A 186 23.03 4.03 -1.88
C ARG A 186 23.97 2.87 -1.62
N ASN A 187 24.08 2.45 -0.36
CA ASN A 187 24.94 1.35 0.05
C ASN A 187 24.46 -0.02 -0.49
N PHE A 188 23.23 -0.08 -1.00
CA PHE A 188 22.64 -1.23 -1.68
C PHE A 188 22.63 -1.05 -3.22
N GLY A 189 23.34 -0.05 -3.74
CA GLY A 189 23.37 0.27 -5.17
C GLY A 189 22.16 1.06 -5.67
N GLY A 190 21.28 1.55 -4.77
CA GLY A 190 20.10 2.34 -5.12
C GLY A 190 20.39 3.85 -5.15
N ASP A 191 19.60 4.59 -5.93
CA ASP A 191 19.66 6.05 -5.99
C ASP A 191 18.55 6.67 -5.11
N PRO A 192 18.89 7.36 -4.01
CA PRO A 192 17.90 7.99 -3.14
C PRO A 192 17.06 9.07 -3.85
N SER A 193 17.53 9.65 -4.95
CA SER A 193 16.76 10.58 -5.78
C SER A 193 15.72 9.89 -6.69
N LYS A 194 15.79 8.56 -6.81
CA LYS A 194 14.93 7.75 -7.68
C LYS A 194 13.99 6.81 -6.90
N VAL A 195 13.51 7.23 -5.76
CA VAL A 195 12.58 6.46 -4.93
C VAL A 195 11.15 6.58 -5.46
N THR A 196 10.52 5.44 -5.72
CA THR A 196 9.09 5.29 -6.03
C THR A 196 8.44 4.51 -4.89
N ILE A 197 7.45 5.09 -4.23
CA ILE A 197 6.63 4.36 -3.26
C ILE A 197 5.52 3.60 -3.99
N PHE A 198 5.19 2.41 -3.52
CA PHE A 198 4.05 1.67 -4.03
C PHE A 198 3.38 0.86 -2.93
N GLY A 199 2.09 0.61 -3.07
CA GLY A 199 1.34 -0.14 -2.07
C GLY A 199 -0.01 -0.60 -2.61
N GLU A 200 -0.59 -1.56 -1.89
CA GLU A 200 -1.88 -2.13 -2.20
C GLU A 200 -2.83 -1.93 -1.01
N SER A 201 -4.15 -1.71 -1.29
CA SER A 201 -5.17 -1.57 -0.23
C SER A 201 -4.83 -0.43 0.75
N ALA A 202 -4.76 -0.70 2.05
CA ALA A 202 -4.31 0.27 3.05
C ALA A 202 -2.88 0.78 2.79
N GLY A 203 -2.01 0.00 2.15
CA GLY A 203 -0.69 0.44 1.69
C GLY A 203 -0.79 1.47 0.56
N ALA A 204 -1.72 1.31 -0.37
CA ALA A 204 -2.03 2.32 -1.38
C ALA A 204 -2.63 3.59 -0.76
N MET A 205 -3.51 3.44 0.24
CA MET A 205 -4.02 4.56 1.03
C MET A 205 -2.88 5.27 1.77
N SER A 206 -1.91 4.52 2.34
CA SER A 206 -0.69 5.07 2.93
C SER A 206 0.13 5.87 1.92
N CYS A 207 0.34 5.35 0.72
CA CYS A 207 1.01 6.07 -0.36
C CYS A 207 0.32 7.39 -0.69
N HIS A 208 -1.02 7.41 -0.73
CA HIS A 208 -1.78 8.64 -0.93
C HIS A 208 -1.64 9.62 0.25
N ILE A 209 -1.67 9.12 1.50
CA ILE A 209 -1.40 9.93 2.69
C ILE A 209 0.00 10.54 2.63
N LEU A 210 1.02 9.78 2.24
CA LEU A 210 2.40 10.29 2.08
C LEU A 210 2.49 11.35 0.99
N CYS A 211 1.74 11.22 -0.11
CA CYS A 211 1.61 12.28 -1.11
C CYS A 211 0.95 13.54 -0.52
N ALA A 212 0.01 13.41 0.41
CA ALA A 212 -0.66 14.53 1.04
C ALA A 212 0.10 15.14 2.23
N SER A 213 0.98 14.36 2.88
CA SER A 213 1.70 14.78 4.10
C SER A 213 2.90 15.69 3.81
N PRO A 214 2.99 16.85 4.46
CA PRO A 214 4.17 17.71 4.34
C PRO A 214 5.43 17.06 4.93
N LEU A 215 5.30 16.11 5.85
CA LEU A 215 6.42 15.41 6.49
C LEU A 215 7.13 14.44 5.55
N ALA A 216 6.45 14.01 4.47
CA ALA A 216 7.02 13.10 3.47
C ALA A 216 7.61 13.83 2.25
N LYS A 217 7.61 15.17 2.26
CA LYS A 217 8.10 15.97 1.13
C LYS A 217 9.57 15.67 0.81
N GLY A 218 9.81 15.33 -0.46
CA GLY A 218 11.17 15.06 -0.96
C GLY A 218 11.72 13.67 -0.64
N LEU A 219 10.94 12.78 0.03
CA LEU A 219 11.38 11.42 0.35
C LEU A 219 11.17 10.43 -0.81
N PHE A 220 10.37 10.79 -1.80
CA PHE A 220 10.12 10.01 -3.02
C PHE A 220 9.82 10.94 -4.19
N ARG A 221 9.97 10.43 -5.41
CA ARG A 221 9.73 11.18 -6.66
C ARG A 221 8.52 10.69 -7.47
N ALA A 222 7.96 9.52 -7.14
CA ALA A 222 6.83 8.92 -7.84
C ALA A 222 6.04 8.00 -6.90
N CYS A 223 4.77 7.75 -7.22
CA CYS A 223 3.88 6.94 -6.41
C CYS A 223 3.06 6.00 -7.30
N ILE A 224 2.92 4.73 -6.88
CA ILE A 224 2.00 3.75 -7.46
C ILE A 224 1.00 3.34 -6.39
N SER A 225 -0.29 3.48 -6.69
CA SER A 225 -1.39 3.16 -5.78
C SER A 225 -2.26 2.07 -6.38
N GLN A 226 -2.37 0.93 -5.70
CA GLN A 226 -3.12 -0.24 -6.14
C GLN A 226 -4.29 -0.49 -5.19
N SER A 227 -5.50 -0.33 -5.68
CA SER A 227 -6.73 -0.56 -4.91
C SER A 227 -6.80 0.23 -3.59
N GLY A 228 -6.51 1.56 -3.63
CA GLY A 228 -6.61 2.39 -2.44
C GLY A 228 -6.35 3.87 -2.69
N ALA A 229 -7.22 4.73 -2.15
CA ALA A 229 -7.03 6.18 -2.10
C ALA A 229 -7.91 6.81 -1.01
N MET A 230 -7.43 7.88 -0.39
CA MET A 230 -8.09 8.57 0.73
C MET A 230 -8.82 9.85 0.27
N MET A 231 -9.63 9.74 -0.80
CA MET A 231 -10.39 10.89 -1.34
C MET A 231 -11.79 11.03 -0.78
N SER A 232 -12.31 9.99 -0.08
CA SER A 232 -13.68 10.00 0.41
C SER A 232 -13.91 11.05 1.50
N PRO A 233 -14.90 11.93 1.35
CA PRO A 233 -15.30 12.83 2.43
C PRO A 233 -16.09 12.13 3.54
N LEU A 234 -16.60 10.91 3.32
CA LEU A 234 -17.49 10.22 4.25
C LEU A 234 -16.77 9.70 5.51
N ASN A 235 -15.53 9.26 5.36
CA ASN A 235 -14.77 8.56 6.40
C ASN A 235 -13.63 9.40 6.97
N VAL A 236 -13.81 10.71 7.04
CA VAL A 236 -12.82 11.61 7.64
C VAL A 236 -13.01 11.63 9.15
N VAL A 237 -12.07 11.04 9.87
CA VAL A 237 -11.98 11.08 11.32
C VAL A 237 -11.00 12.19 11.72
N ASN A 238 -11.45 13.17 12.48
CA ASN A 238 -10.57 14.20 13.03
C ASN A 238 -9.99 13.76 14.38
N GLN A 239 -9.00 14.51 14.87
CA GLN A 239 -8.30 14.18 16.11
C GLN A 239 -9.22 14.07 17.33
N MET A 240 -10.19 14.97 17.47
CA MET A 240 -11.12 14.96 18.61
C MET A 240 -12.00 13.69 18.61
N GLN A 241 -12.53 13.31 17.45
CA GLN A 241 -13.29 12.07 17.30
C GLN A 241 -12.41 10.83 17.57
N ALA A 242 -11.17 10.82 17.06
CA ALA A 242 -10.24 9.73 17.30
C ALA A 242 -9.86 9.60 18.77
N GLN A 243 -9.64 10.70 19.47
CA GLN A 243 -9.38 10.71 20.92
C GLN A 243 -10.58 10.17 21.71
N MET A 244 -11.80 10.48 21.29
CA MET A 244 -13.01 9.89 21.87
C MET A 244 -13.04 8.37 21.66
N TYR A 245 -12.72 7.89 20.47
CA TYR A 245 -12.64 6.45 20.20
C TYR A 245 -11.54 5.77 21.03
N GLY A 246 -10.38 6.40 21.19
CA GLY A 246 -9.31 5.89 22.05
C GLY A 246 -9.72 5.84 23.53
N TRP A 247 -10.44 6.85 24.02
CA TRP A 247 -11.02 6.85 25.37
C TRP A 247 -12.06 5.71 25.54
N MET A 248 -12.94 5.51 24.56
CA MET A 248 -13.89 4.39 24.57
C MET A 248 -13.18 3.04 24.59
N PHE A 249 -12.12 2.89 23.81
CA PHE A 249 -11.29 1.70 23.79
C PHE A 249 -10.62 1.42 25.14
N MET A 250 -10.02 2.44 25.76
CA MET A 250 -9.43 2.33 27.09
C MET A 250 -10.45 1.88 28.14
N ASN A 251 -11.67 2.46 28.14
CA ASN A 251 -12.75 2.07 29.04
C ASN A 251 -13.22 0.63 28.79
N GLN A 252 -13.30 0.17 27.54
CA GLN A 252 -13.67 -1.20 27.21
C GLN A 252 -12.64 -2.19 27.77
N LEU A 253 -11.36 -1.84 27.75
CA LEU A 253 -10.27 -2.60 28.35
C LEU A 253 -10.23 -2.47 29.89
N LYS A 254 -11.16 -1.69 30.50
CA LYS A 254 -11.24 -1.42 31.94
C LYS A 254 -9.94 -0.82 32.48
N LYS A 255 -9.32 0.07 31.70
CA LYS A 255 -8.13 0.82 32.09
C LYS A 255 -8.49 2.26 32.38
N SER A 256 -7.72 2.91 33.26
CA SER A 256 -7.96 4.28 33.73
C SER A 256 -6.87 5.26 33.26
N SER A 257 -5.76 4.77 32.72
CA SER A 257 -4.65 5.60 32.26
C SER A 257 -3.89 4.98 31.09
N ILE A 258 -3.16 5.81 30.36
CA ILE A 258 -2.24 5.37 29.29
C ILE A 258 -1.09 4.52 29.86
N GLU A 259 -0.63 4.84 31.07
CA GLU A 259 0.34 4.03 31.80
C GLU A 259 -0.10 2.58 31.96
N GLU A 260 -1.33 2.36 32.43
CA GLU A 260 -1.87 1.00 32.56
C GLU A 260 -1.97 0.31 31.22
N MET A 261 -2.34 1.04 30.15
CA MET A 261 -2.40 0.49 28.80
C MET A 261 -1.01 0.16 28.23
N ARG A 262 0.04 0.93 28.56
CA ARG A 262 1.43 0.63 28.16
C ARG A 262 1.98 -0.65 28.80
N GLN A 263 1.46 -1.04 29.96
CA GLN A 263 1.86 -2.27 30.66
C GLN A 263 1.07 -3.49 30.20
N MET A 264 0.04 -3.33 29.37
CA MET A 264 -0.73 -4.46 28.85
C MET A 264 0.07 -5.28 27.86
N ASP A 265 -0.22 -6.59 27.81
CA ASP A 265 0.23 -7.44 26.70
C ASP A 265 -0.34 -6.93 25.38
N ALA A 266 0.49 -6.87 24.35
CA ALA A 266 0.07 -6.43 23.02
C ALA A 266 -1.08 -7.28 22.45
N LYS A 267 -1.14 -8.57 22.81
CA LYS A 267 -2.23 -9.48 22.47
C LYS A 267 -3.59 -9.01 23.00
N GLU A 268 -3.63 -8.48 24.22
CA GLU A 268 -4.87 -7.96 24.79
C GLU A 268 -5.33 -6.68 24.08
N LEU A 269 -4.38 -5.85 23.64
CA LEU A 269 -4.66 -4.61 22.90
C LEU A 269 -5.16 -4.89 21.49
N THR A 270 -4.62 -5.89 20.80
CA THR A 270 -4.86 -6.11 19.37
C THR A 270 -5.86 -7.22 19.09
N GLY A 271 -6.11 -8.10 20.06
CA GLY A 271 -7.05 -9.25 19.93
C GLY A 271 -8.52 -8.85 19.86
N ASN A 272 -8.86 -7.58 20.11
CA ASN A 272 -10.24 -7.10 20.15
C ASN A 272 -10.60 -6.32 18.88
N ASP A 273 -11.23 -7.01 17.93
CA ASP A 273 -11.65 -6.46 16.65
C ASP A 273 -12.75 -5.38 16.73
N ALA A 274 -13.40 -5.23 17.88
CA ALA A 274 -14.57 -4.35 18.06
C ALA A 274 -14.27 -2.85 17.86
N ASN A 275 -13.00 -2.44 17.73
CA ASN A 275 -12.59 -1.04 17.71
C ASN A 275 -11.91 -0.58 16.41
N PHE A 276 -12.45 -0.99 15.28
CA PHE A 276 -11.97 -0.56 13.96
C PHE A 276 -11.76 0.97 13.87
N GLN A 277 -12.64 1.76 14.48
CA GLN A 277 -12.58 3.23 14.45
C GLN A 277 -11.35 3.82 15.16
N ALA A 278 -10.78 3.10 16.13
CA ALA A 278 -9.55 3.52 16.80
C ALA A 278 -8.26 3.09 16.06
N CYS A 279 -8.38 2.46 14.89
CA CYS A 279 -7.27 1.84 14.19
C CYS A 279 -7.09 2.36 12.75
N VAL A 280 -7.46 3.61 12.46
CA VAL A 280 -7.40 4.21 11.13
C VAL A 280 -6.60 5.52 11.14
N PRO A 281 -5.99 5.91 10.01
CA PRO A 281 -5.39 7.24 9.87
C PRO A 281 -6.41 8.35 10.09
N ILE A 282 -5.97 9.44 10.73
CA ILE A 282 -6.83 10.56 11.14
C ILE A 282 -6.28 11.89 10.66
N VAL A 283 -7.17 12.86 10.50
CA VAL A 283 -6.79 14.27 10.30
C VAL A 283 -6.39 14.84 11.64
N ASP A 284 -5.08 14.92 11.89
CA ASP A 284 -4.47 15.33 13.17
C ASP A 284 -3.87 16.73 13.14
N GLY A 285 -3.89 17.39 11.99
CA GLY A 285 -3.26 18.71 11.82
C GLY A 285 -1.75 18.69 11.66
N TYR A 286 -1.11 17.51 11.72
CA TYR A 286 0.34 17.32 11.68
C TYR A 286 0.79 16.36 10.58
N VAL A 287 0.47 15.07 10.70
CA VAL A 287 0.77 14.06 9.65
C VAL A 287 -0.18 14.26 8.47
N ILE A 288 -1.45 14.45 8.75
CA ILE A 288 -2.51 14.77 7.79
C ILE A 288 -3.12 16.11 8.22
N PRO A 289 -2.66 17.23 7.63
CA PRO A 289 -3.06 18.56 8.09
C PRO A 289 -4.54 18.88 7.96
N GLU A 290 -5.16 18.41 6.89
CA GLU A 290 -6.57 18.62 6.54
C GLU A 290 -7.11 17.36 5.82
N PRO A 291 -8.44 17.23 5.62
CA PRO A 291 -8.97 16.18 4.75
C PRO A 291 -8.24 16.14 3.41
N ILE A 292 -7.80 14.96 2.99
CA ILE A 292 -6.93 14.82 1.81
C ILE A 292 -7.59 15.40 0.56
N CYS A 293 -8.89 15.20 0.39
CA CYS A 293 -9.63 15.80 -0.73
C CYS A 293 -9.54 17.34 -0.74
N ASP A 294 -9.47 17.99 0.44
CA ASP A 294 -9.36 19.46 0.53
C ASP A 294 -7.93 19.93 0.25
N LEU A 295 -6.92 19.15 0.68
CA LEU A 295 -5.50 19.40 0.32
C LEU A 295 -5.30 19.36 -1.19
N TYR A 296 -5.84 18.32 -1.85
CA TYR A 296 -5.74 18.20 -3.31
C TYR A 296 -6.51 19.31 -4.05
N GLU A 297 -7.68 19.70 -3.56
CA GLU A 297 -8.44 20.81 -4.16
C GLU A 297 -7.70 22.15 -4.08
N LYS A 298 -6.91 22.35 -3.00
CA LYS A 298 -6.07 23.55 -2.80
C LYS A 298 -4.71 23.46 -3.51
N GLY A 299 -4.32 22.29 -4.03
CA GLY A 299 -2.99 22.04 -4.55
C GLY A 299 -1.88 21.92 -3.49
N ASN A 300 -2.27 21.65 -2.24
CA ASN A 300 -1.34 21.56 -1.09
C ASN A 300 -0.95 20.09 -0.83
N TYR A 301 -0.21 19.49 -1.74
CA TYR A 301 0.28 18.11 -1.63
C TYR A 301 1.63 17.97 -2.36
N ASN A 302 2.30 16.85 -2.18
CA ASN A 302 3.54 16.53 -2.89
C ASN A 302 3.18 16.10 -4.32
N ASP A 303 3.24 17.04 -5.27
CA ASP A 303 2.91 16.80 -6.68
C ASP A 303 4.00 15.97 -7.35
N VAL A 304 3.78 14.67 -7.42
CA VAL A 304 4.66 13.69 -8.06
C VAL A 304 3.87 12.89 -9.10
N PRO A 305 4.54 12.32 -10.13
CA PRO A 305 3.91 11.37 -11.04
C PRO A 305 3.24 10.22 -10.29
N VAL A 306 2.00 9.87 -10.68
CA VAL A 306 1.24 8.79 -10.05
C VAL A 306 0.71 7.80 -11.08
N LEU A 307 0.73 6.51 -10.68
CA LEU A 307 0.06 5.42 -11.36
C LEU A 307 -1.00 4.87 -10.40
N ILE A 308 -2.27 4.93 -10.77
CA ILE A 308 -3.40 4.57 -9.93
C ILE A 308 -4.15 3.42 -10.58
N MET A 309 -4.39 2.34 -9.83
CA MET A 309 -5.06 1.15 -10.33
C MET A 309 -6.11 0.64 -9.33
N TYR A 310 -7.13 -0.05 -9.82
CA TYR A 310 -8.05 -0.87 -9.03
C TYR A 310 -8.49 -2.10 -9.82
N ASN A 311 -9.06 -3.10 -9.11
CA ASN A 311 -9.44 -4.38 -9.65
C ASN A 311 -10.92 -4.44 -10.04
N SER A 312 -11.28 -5.35 -10.93
CA SER A 312 -12.63 -5.41 -11.53
C SER A 312 -13.69 -6.03 -10.62
N ASP A 313 -13.32 -6.80 -9.62
CA ASP A 313 -14.22 -7.49 -8.68
C ASP A 313 -13.75 -7.36 -7.23
N GLU A 314 -13.36 -6.14 -6.82
CA GLU A 314 -12.83 -5.82 -5.48
C GLU A 314 -13.70 -6.37 -4.35
N GLY A 315 -15.03 -6.24 -4.47
CA GLY A 315 -16.00 -6.70 -3.48
C GLY A 315 -16.18 -8.23 -3.40
N ALA A 316 -15.49 -9.00 -4.24
CA ALA A 316 -15.59 -10.46 -4.21
C ALA A 316 -15.02 -11.08 -2.93
N VAL A 317 -14.24 -10.36 -2.15
CA VAL A 317 -13.72 -10.78 -0.84
C VAL A 317 -14.72 -10.59 0.30
N ASP A 318 -15.73 -9.73 0.11
CA ASP A 318 -16.66 -9.31 1.18
C ASP A 318 -17.94 -10.15 1.24
N PHE A 319 -18.48 -10.55 0.07
CA PHE A 319 -19.82 -11.12 -0.03
C PHE A 319 -19.84 -12.46 -0.77
N ASP A 320 -20.43 -13.48 -0.14
CA ASP A 320 -20.82 -14.75 -0.76
C ASP A 320 -22.32 -14.75 -1.14
N SER A 321 -23.14 -14.04 -0.36
CA SER A 321 -24.57 -13.85 -0.56
C SER A 321 -25.01 -12.51 0.02
N VAL A 322 -26.15 -12.00 -0.41
CA VAL A 322 -26.72 -10.75 0.09
C VAL A 322 -28.23 -10.91 0.25
N SER A 323 -28.74 -10.73 1.47
CA SER A 323 -30.16 -10.78 1.76
C SER A 323 -30.91 -9.55 1.21
N VAL A 324 -32.24 -9.63 1.15
CA VAL A 324 -33.10 -8.49 0.77
C VAL A 324 -32.92 -7.33 1.75
N GLU A 325 -32.82 -7.64 3.04
CA GLU A 325 -32.67 -6.65 4.11
C GLU A 325 -31.33 -5.93 4.02
N GLN A 326 -30.23 -6.66 3.81
CA GLN A 326 -28.88 -6.09 3.63
C GLN A 326 -28.85 -5.12 2.42
N TYR A 327 -29.41 -5.58 1.30
CA TYR A 327 -29.50 -4.73 0.09
C TYR A 327 -30.36 -3.50 0.35
N ALA A 328 -31.55 -3.65 0.96
CA ALA A 328 -32.44 -2.55 1.29
C ALA A 328 -31.80 -1.55 2.27
N GLN A 329 -31.06 -2.04 3.26
CA GLN A 329 -30.32 -1.18 4.21
C GLN A 329 -29.28 -0.31 3.49
N GLN A 330 -28.55 -0.89 2.54
CA GLN A 330 -27.50 -0.17 1.82
C GLN A 330 -28.05 0.90 0.86
N PHE A 331 -29.08 0.57 0.10
CA PHE A 331 -29.61 1.45 -0.94
C PHE A 331 -30.83 2.27 -0.51
N GLY A 332 -31.52 1.85 0.55
CA GLY A 332 -32.72 2.52 1.07
C GLY A 332 -32.46 3.85 1.78
N GLN A 333 -31.22 4.11 2.17
CA GLN A 333 -30.84 5.35 2.89
C GLN A 333 -30.31 6.46 1.97
N LEU A 334 -30.15 6.19 0.67
CA LEU A 334 -29.71 7.19 -0.29
C LEU A 334 -30.83 8.21 -0.56
N PRO A 335 -30.56 9.52 -0.45
CA PRO A 335 -31.61 10.53 -0.61
C PRO A 335 -32.04 10.71 -2.08
N GLY A 336 -33.35 10.77 -2.31
CA GLY A 336 -34.00 11.24 -3.54
C GLY A 336 -33.42 10.67 -4.83
N GLN A 337 -32.98 11.55 -5.71
CA GLN A 337 -32.48 11.23 -7.06
C GLN A 337 -31.32 10.23 -7.07
N TRP A 338 -30.46 10.19 -6.04
CA TRP A 338 -29.37 9.22 -5.96
C TRP A 338 -29.89 7.81 -5.65
N GLY A 339 -30.91 7.69 -4.79
CA GLY A 339 -31.55 6.41 -4.49
C GLY A 339 -32.22 5.78 -5.71
N ASP A 340 -32.93 6.58 -6.49
CA ASP A 340 -33.58 6.10 -7.72
C ASP A 340 -32.56 5.71 -8.80
N SER A 341 -31.52 6.53 -9.00
CA SER A 341 -30.44 6.23 -9.94
C SER A 341 -29.64 5.00 -9.50
N ALA A 342 -29.35 4.85 -8.20
CA ALA A 342 -28.63 3.70 -7.66
C ALA A 342 -29.37 2.40 -7.97
N LYS A 343 -30.68 2.32 -7.82
CA LYS A 343 -31.48 1.12 -8.15
C LYS A 343 -31.37 0.71 -9.62
N VAL A 344 -31.17 1.68 -10.52
CA VAL A 344 -30.96 1.40 -11.96
C VAL A 344 -29.58 0.80 -12.22
N TYR A 345 -28.53 1.32 -11.56
CA TYR A 345 -27.16 0.87 -11.78
C TYR A 345 -26.73 -0.32 -10.92
N TYR A 346 -27.44 -0.54 -9.81
CA TYR A 346 -27.21 -1.63 -8.86
C TYR A 346 -28.55 -2.36 -8.60
N PRO A 347 -29.06 -3.15 -9.55
CA PRO A 347 -30.35 -3.84 -9.40
C PRO A 347 -30.30 -4.89 -8.28
N GLY A 348 -31.47 -5.21 -7.69
CA GLY A 348 -31.57 -6.13 -6.54
C GLY A 348 -32.80 -7.04 -6.58
N ASN A 349 -33.39 -7.29 -7.77
CA ASN A 349 -34.61 -8.07 -7.90
C ASN A 349 -34.38 -9.57 -7.64
N THR A 350 -33.19 -10.08 -7.95
CA THR A 350 -32.79 -11.47 -7.71
C THR A 350 -31.67 -11.54 -6.68
N GLU A 351 -31.39 -12.71 -6.12
CA GLU A 351 -30.27 -12.96 -5.21
C GLU A 351 -28.93 -12.66 -5.90
N GLU A 352 -28.78 -13.09 -7.14
CA GLU A 352 -27.59 -12.86 -7.95
C GLU A 352 -27.39 -11.34 -8.22
N GLU A 353 -28.43 -10.63 -8.58
CA GLU A 353 -28.36 -9.17 -8.75
C GLU A 353 -27.95 -8.46 -7.46
N ARG A 354 -28.52 -8.85 -6.31
CA ARG A 354 -28.14 -8.26 -5.01
C ARG A 354 -26.68 -8.50 -4.68
N LEU A 355 -26.20 -9.74 -4.86
CA LEU A 355 -24.81 -10.10 -4.62
C LEU A 355 -23.86 -9.24 -5.48
N TYR A 356 -24.09 -9.21 -6.78
CA TYR A 356 -23.19 -8.47 -7.68
C TYR A 356 -23.33 -6.96 -7.53
N SER A 357 -24.51 -6.45 -7.21
CA SER A 357 -24.70 -5.02 -6.93
C SER A 357 -23.95 -4.57 -5.69
N MET A 358 -23.91 -5.38 -4.63
CA MET A 358 -23.14 -5.07 -3.42
C MET A 358 -21.63 -5.13 -3.69
N ARG A 359 -21.15 -6.14 -4.41
CA ARG A 359 -19.75 -6.23 -4.83
C ARG A 359 -19.32 -5.07 -5.71
N ASP A 360 -20.17 -4.72 -6.69
CA ASP A 360 -19.94 -3.58 -7.57
C ASP A 360 -19.93 -2.26 -6.80
N LEU A 361 -20.84 -2.08 -5.82
CA LEU A 361 -20.87 -0.90 -4.99
C LEU A 361 -19.60 -0.76 -4.13
N THR A 362 -19.14 -1.87 -3.52
CA THR A 362 -17.88 -1.91 -2.77
C THR A 362 -16.71 -1.48 -3.65
N ARG A 363 -16.60 -2.06 -4.86
CA ARG A 363 -15.58 -1.65 -5.83
C ARG A 363 -15.70 -0.17 -6.18
N ASP A 364 -16.90 0.29 -6.53
CA ASP A 364 -17.10 1.61 -7.10
C ASP A 364 -16.93 2.73 -6.05
N VAL A 365 -17.40 2.52 -4.81
CA VAL A 365 -17.27 3.50 -3.71
C VAL A 365 -15.91 3.39 -3.02
N GLY A 366 -15.41 2.18 -2.79
CA GLY A 366 -14.19 1.94 -2.02
C GLY A 366 -12.91 2.17 -2.81
N PHE A 367 -12.92 1.91 -4.12
CA PHE A 367 -11.71 1.89 -4.94
C PHE A 367 -11.84 2.70 -6.24
N GLY A 368 -12.88 2.47 -7.03
CA GLY A 368 -13.03 3.07 -8.35
C GLY A 368 -13.23 4.58 -8.31
N TRP A 369 -14.19 5.06 -7.51
CA TRP A 369 -14.40 6.50 -7.37
C TRP A 369 -13.22 7.21 -6.68
N PRO A 370 -12.60 6.70 -5.60
CA PRO A 370 -11.41 7.35 -5.04
C PRO A 370 -10.23 7.43 -6.03
N ALA A 371 -10.02 6.41 -6.85
CA ALA A 371 -9.01 6.42 -7.92
C ALA A 371 -9.32 7.49 -8.98
N TYR A 372 -10.58 7.56 -9.45
CA TYR A 372 -11.08 8.60 -10.36
C TYR A 372 -10.91 10.00 -9.76
N ALA A 373 -11.35 10.19 -8.50
CA ALA A 373 -11.31 11.49 -7.84
C ALA A 373 -9.87 11.99 -7.66
N TRP A 374 -8.94 11.10 -7.27
CA TRP A 374 -7.52 11.43 -7.19
C TRP A 374 -6.95 11.81 -8.56
N ALA A 375 -7.14 10.96 -9.57
CA ALA A 375 -6.64 11.24 -10.92
C ALA A 375 -7.14 12.57 -11.47
N THR A 376 -8.45 12.83 -11.36
CA THR A 376 -9.08 14.07 -11.82
C THR A 376 -8.59 15.28 -11.06
N MET A 377 -8.50 15.21 -9.72
CA MET A 377 -8.10 16.34 -8.90
C MET A 377 -6.63 16.68 -9.09
N GLN A 378 -5.73 15.67 -9.12
CA GLN A 378 -4.31 15.90 -9.39
C GLN A 378 -4.08 16.45 -10.79
N LYS A 379 -4.81 15.97 -11.81
CA LYS A 379 -4.75 16.55 -13.15
C LYS A 379 -5.16 18.02 -13.18
N LYS A 380 -6.15 18.39 -12.37
CA LYS A 380 -6.66 19.77 -12.29
C LYS A 380 -5.74 20.71 -11.52
N THR A 381 -5.10 20.27 -10.44
CA THR A 381 -4.37 21.15 -9.50
C THR A 381 -2.86 20.95 -9.53
N GLY A 382 -2.37 19.82 -10.03
CA GLY A 382 -0.96 19.46 -10.17
C GLY A 382 -0.42 19.67 -11.58
N LYS A 383 0.87 19.34 -11.75
CA LYS A 383 1.59 19.35 -13.04
C LYS A 383 2.13 17.98 -13.42
N SER A 384 2.26 17.10 -12.44
CA SER A 384 2.82 15.76 -12.63
C SER A 384 1.86 14.85 -13.41
N PRO A 385 2.38 13.95 -14.27
CA PRO A 385 1.55 13.05 -15.04
C PRO A 385 0.82 12.04 -14.14
N VAL A 386 -0.40 11.70 -14.53
CA VAL A 386 -1.23 10.68 -13.90
C VAL A 386 -1.47 9.57 -14.92
N TYR A 387 -1.31 8.32 -14.49
CA TYR A 387 -1.63 7.14 -15.28
C TYR A 387 -2.70 6.32 -14.55
N SER A 388 -3.72 5.86 -15.27
CA SER A 388 -4.82 5.11 -14.68
C SER A 388 -4.91 3.72 -15.27
N ALA A 389 -5.12 2.70 -14.42
CA ALA A 389 -5.22 1.30 -14.82
C ALA A 389 -6.40 0.57 -14.18
N TYR A 390 -6.70 -0.59 -14.75
CA TYR A 390 -7.77 -1.48 -14.34
C TYR A 390 -7.37 -2.94 -14.56
N LEU A 391 -7.29 -3.74 -13.51
CA LEU A 391 -7.06 -5.17 -13.65
C LEU A 391 -8.39 -5.92 -13.78
N ALA A 392 -8.57 -6.59 -14.91
CA ALA A 392 -9.76 -7.40 -15.19
C ALA A 392 -9.43 -8.90 -15.36
N GLN A 393 -8.16 -9.27 -15.40
CA GLN A 393 -7.73 -10.66 -15.52
C GLN A 393 -8.19 -11.46 -14.31
N LYS A 394 -9.14 -12.35 -14.51
CA LYS A 394 -9.54 -13.34 -13.52
C LYS A 394 -8.48 -14.43 -13.42
N SER A 395 -8.09 -14.81 -12.23
CA SER A 395 -7.28 -16.00 -11.98
C SER A 395 -8.02 -16.95 -11.04
N ASP A 396 -7.94 -18.24 -11.31
CA ASP A 396 -8.54 -19.27 -10.45
C ASP A 396 -7.65 -19.64 -9.25
N THR A 397 -6.47 -19.02 -9.15
CA THR A 397 -5.49 -19.26 -8.08
C THR A 397 -5.60 -18.31 -6.89
N THR A 398 -6.50 -17.33 -6.93
CA THR A 398 -6.60 -16.35 -5.86
C THR A 398 -7.00 -16.97 -4.52
N VAL A 399 -6.33 -16.50 -3.46
CA VAL A 399 -6.50 -17.03 -2.09
C VAL A 399 -7.65 -16.32 -1.36
N TYR A 400 -8.02 -15.11 -1.78
CA TYR A 400 -8.91 -14.22 -1.02
C TYR A 400 -10.35 -14.20 -1.53
N ALA A 401 -10.60 -14.60 -2.77
CA ALA A 401 -11.94 -14.48 -3.35
C ALA A 401 -12.90 -15.55 -2.85
N LYS A 402 -14.12 -15.13 -2.59
CA LYS A 402 -15.25 -15.98 -2.22
C LYS A 402 -16.16 -16.20 -3.43
N GLY A 403 -16.72 -17.43 -3.53
CA GLY A 403 -17.76 -17.77 -4.50
C GLY A 403 -17.45 -17.49 -5.98
N ASN A 404 -18.47 -17.28 -6.79
CA ASN A 404 -18.36 -17.02 -8.23
C ASN A 404 -17.87 -15.59 -8.50
N ARG A 405 -16.58 -15.44 -8.88
CA ARG A 405 -15.99 -14.17 -9.28
C ARG A 405 -16.24 -13.86 -10.74
N ARG A 406 -16.40 -12.57 -11.04
CA ARG A 406 -16.53 -12.09 -12.42
C ARG A 406 -15.21 -11.55 -12.99
N GLY A 407 -14.23 -11.25 -12.13
CA GLY A 407 -12.97 -10.65 -12.52
C GLY A 407 -11.88 -10.80 -11.46
N ALA A 408 -10.93 -9.87 -11.46
CA ALA A 408 -9.87 -9.79 -10.46
C ALA A 408 -10.43 -9.30 -9.12
N ALA A 409 -10.23 -10.08 -8.07
CA ALA A 409 -10.63 -9.73 -6.71
C ALA A 409 -9.62 -8.76 -6.07
N HIS A 410 -9.96 -8.26 -4.86
CA HIS A 410 -9.05 -7.44 -4.07
C HIS A 410 -7.72 -8.15 -3.84
N ALA A 411 -6.60 -7.46 -4.02
CA ALA A 411 -5.22 -7.94 -3.92
C ALA A 411 -4.77 -9.00 -4.96
N ASP A 412 -5.59 -9.37 -5.96
CA ASP A 412 -5.15 -10.27 -7.04
C ASP A 412 -3.94 -9.73 -7.83
N ASP A 413 -3.86 -8.41 -7.99
CA ASP A 413 -2.77 -7.71 -8.66
C ASP A 413 -1.39 -7.97 -8.06
N MET A 414 -1.33 -8.24 -6.75
CA MET A 414 -0.11 -8.57 -6.03
C MET A 414 0.54 -9.87 -6.53
N MET A 415 -0.26 -10.87 -6.93
CA MET A 415 0.25 -12.13 -7.47
C MET A 415 1.00 -11.92 -8.79
N TYR A 416 0.51 -11.02 -9.63
CA TYR A 416 1.13 -10.70 -10.91
C TYR A 416 2.48 -9.99 -10.72
N LEU A 417 2.54 -9.04 -9.80
CA LEU A 417 3.76 -8.28 -9.51
C LEU A 417 4.82 -9.10 -8.77
N LYS A 418 4.41 -10.05 -7.94
CA LYS A 418 5.32 -10.98 -7.24
C LYS A 418 5.89 -12.08 -8.14
N GLY A 419 5.42 -12.21 -9.37
CA GLY A 419 5.86 -13.25 -10.30
C GLY A 419 5.30 -14.64 -9.95
N ALA A 420 4.13 -14.72 -9.30
CA ALA A 420 3.52 -15.99 -8.89
C ALA A 420 3.23 -16.97 -10.06
N PHE A 421 3.25 -16.46 -11.27
CA PHE A 421 3.00 -17.21 -12.50
C PHE A 421 4.24 -17.41 -13.37
N ASP A 422 5.43 -16.89 -12.97
CA ASP A 422 6.62 -16.88 -13.82
C ASP A 422 7.06 -18.28 -14.20
N ASP A 423 7.03 -19.23 -13.27
CA ASP A 423 7.38 -20.65 -13.49
C ASP A 423 6.19 -21.54 -13.89
N LYS A 424 5.00 -20.95 -14.12
CA LYS A 424 3.76 -21.67 -14.39
C LYS A 424 3.16 -21.36 -15.77
N ALA A 425 4.02 -21.04 -16.75
CA ALA A 425 3.59 -20.60 -18.08
C ALA A 425 2.69 -21.61 -18.81
N GLU A 426 2.94 -22.91 -18.65
CA GLU A 426 2.12 -23.95 -19.28
C GLU A 426 0.72 -24.04 -18.70
N GLN A 427 0.58 -23.82 -17.39
CA GLN A 427 -0.70 -23.90 -16.68
C GLN A 427 -1.49 -22.59 -16.72
N TYR A 428 -0.79 -21.45 -16.66
CA TYR A 428 -1.38 -20.11 -16.56
C TYR A 428 -0.74 -19.14 -17.57
N PRO A 429 -0.86 -19.38 -18.88
CA PRO A 429 -0.17 -18.57 -19.90
C PRO A 429 -0.66 -17.12 -19.96
N GLN A 430 -1.94 -16.89 -19.69
CA GLN A 430 -2.52 -15.54 -19.72
C GLN A 430 -2.11 -14.73 -18.49
N GLU A 431 -2.13 -15.34 -17.30
CA GLU A 431 -1.70 -14.73 -16.05
C GLU A 431 -0.21 -14.37 -16.11
N LYS A 432 0.64 -15.27 -16.62
CA LYS A 432 2.06 -14.99 -16.82
C LYS A 432 2.25 -13.78 -17.72
N LYS A 433 1.58 -13.75 -18.88
CA LYS A 433 1.66 -12.63 -19.82
C LYS A 433 1.23 -11.30 -19.17
N VAL A 434 0.14 -11.30 -18.40
CA VAL A 434 -0.32 -10.12 -17.67
C VAL A 434 0.69 -9.72 -16.62
N GLY A 435 1.26 -10.67 -15.87
CA GLY A 435 2.29 -10.42 -14.85
C GLY A 435 3.54 -9.78 -15.44
N GLU A 436 4.07 -10.31 -16.54
CA GLU A 436 5.24 -9.76 -17.24
C GLU A 436 4.99 -8.32 -17.71
N LEU A 437 3.82 -8.03 -18.27
CA LEU A 437 3.43 -6.67 -18.69
C LEU A 437 3.32 -5.72 -17.51
N MET A 438 2.63 -6.11 -16.43
CA MET A 438 2.50 -5.28 -15.22
C MET A 438 3.87 -4.98 -14.62
N GLN A 439 4.70 -6.01 -14.38
CA GLN A 439 6.05 -5.84 -13.85
C GLN A 439 6.88 -4.89 -14.71
N GLN A 440 6.79 -5.01 -16.04
CA GLN A 440 7.54 -4.15 -16.96
C GLN A 440 7.07 -2.69 -16.89
N TYR A 441 5.74 -2.44 -16.87
CA TYR A 441 5.20 -1.09 -16.74
C TYR A 441 5.57 -0.44 -15.40
N TRP A 442 5.48 -1.18 -14.28
CA TRP A 442 5.83 -0.71 -12.93
C TRP A 442 7.31 -0.34 -12.84
N VAL A 443 8.18 -1.20 -13.35
CA VAL A 443 9.63 -0.95 -13.39
C VAL A 443 9.98 0.22 -14.30
N ASN A 444 9.37 0.34 -15.49
CA ASN A 444 9.57 1.49 -16.36
C ASN A 444 9.14 2.79 -15.67
N PHE A 445 8.00 2.78 -14.99
CA PHE A 445 7.52 3.94 -14.24
C PHE A 445 8.50 4.31 -13.11
N ALA A 446 9.02 3.36 -12.37
CA ALA A 446 10.05 3.61 -11.36
C ALA A 446 11.35 4.15 -11.96
N LYS A 447 11.77 3.66 -13.14
CA LYS A 447 12.97 4.12 -13.85
C LYS A 447 12.84 5.54 -14.40
N THR A 448 11.70 5.88 -14.98
CA THR A 448 11.56 7.07 -15.85
C THR A 448 10.39 7.98 -15.47
N MET A 449 9.55 7.61 -14.50
CA MET A 449 8.27 8.26 -14.16
C MET A 449 7.26 8.19 -15.33
N ASN A 450 7.49 7.26 -16.26
CA ASN A 450 6.64 6.98 -17.41
C ASN A 450 6.57 5.46 -17.58
N PRO A 451 5.37 4.84 -17.59
CA PRO A 451 5.24 3.38 -17.69
C PRO A 451 5.62 2.84 -19.07
N ASN A 452 5.63 3.68 -20.11
CA ASN A 452 5.86 3.25 -21.48
C ASN A 452 7.28 2.74 -21.72
N GLY A 453 7.43 1.81 -22.67
CA GLY A 453 8.70 1.22 -23.09
C GLY A 453 8.57 0.50 -24.41
N GLU A 454 9.71 0.08 -24.96
CA GLU A 454 9.76 -0.66 -26.24
C GLU A 454 8.96 -1.95 -26.15
N GLY A 455 8.16 -2.22 -27.18
CA GLY A 455 7.35 -3.43 -27.29
C GLY A 455 6.07 -3.44 -26.44
N LEU A 456 5.82 -2.40 -25.63
CA LEU A 456 4.61 -2.30 -24.81
C LEU A 456 3.50 -1.51 -25.52
N PRO A 457 2.23 -1.88 -25.36
CA PRO A 457 1.10 -1.02 -25.75
C PRO A 457 1.24 0.38 -25.13
N HIS A 458 0.99 1.42 -25.92
CA HIS A 458 1.15 2.79 -25.43
C HIS A 458 0.11 3.14 -24.36
N TRP A 459 0.57 3.59 -23.18
CA TRP A 459 -0.23 4.04 -22.06
C TRP A 459 -0.19 5.58 -21.98
N PRO A 460 -1.26 6.28 -22.39
CA PRO A 460 -1.29 7.75 -22.37
C PRO A 460 -1.44 8.27 -20.93
N VAL A 461 -1.05 9.51 -20.72
CA VAL A 461 -1.38 10.27 -19.51
C VAL A 461 -2.90 10.39 -19.42
N TYR A 462 -3.43 10.28 -18.20
CA TYR A 462 -4.85 10.38 -17.93
C TYR A 462 -5.44 11.74 -18.37
N GLU A 463 -6.57 11.67 -19.07
CA GLU A 463 -7.39 12.82 -19.48
C GLU A 463 -8.84 12.52 -19.12
N GLU A 464 -9.47 13.40 -18.32
CA GLU A 464 -10.84 13.19 -17.83
C GLU A 464 -11.87 13.08 -18.97
N GLU A 465 -11.70 13.87 -20.03
CA GLU A 465 -12.60 13.90 -21.19
C GLU A 465 -12.57 12.60 -21.98
N LYS A 466 -11.42 11.95 -22.07
CA LYS A 466 -11.27 10.67 -22.77
C LYS A 466 -11.70 9.49 -21.91
N ALA A 467 -11.62 9.64 -20.59
CA ALA A 467 -12.02 8.65 -19.60
C ALA A 467 -11.52 7.23 -19.94
N THR A 468 -10.24 7.12 -20.30
CA THR A 468 -9.62 5.85 -20.67
C THR A 468 -8.65 5.35 -19.60
N VAL A 469 -8.55 4.02 -19.48
CA VAL A 469 -7.62 3.34 -18.56
C VAL A 469 -6.85 2.25 -19.30
N MET A 470 -5.65 1.94 -18.85
CA MET A 470 -4.93 0.74 -19.29
C MET A 470 -5.55 -0.47 -18.59
N GLN A 471 -6.21 -1.31 -19.38
CA GLN A 471 -6.79 -2.56 -18.87
C GLN A 471 -5.79 -3.72 -19.02
N PHE A 472 -5.63 -4.48 -17.94
CA PHE A 472 -4.91 -5.75 -17.92
C PHE A 472 -5.90 -6.92 -17.94
N ASN A 473 -6.03 -7.56 -19.12
CA ASN A 473 -6.89 -8.71 -19.36
C ASN A 473 -6.43 -9.43 -20.62
N ASN A 474 -5.90 -10.66 -20.49
CA ASN A 474 -5.24 -11.42 -21.58
C ASN A 474 -4.10 -10.64 -22.28
N GLY A 475 -3.63 -9.59 -21.65
CA GLY A 475 -2.65 -8.63 -22.15
C GLY A 475 -2.87 -7.25 -21.57
N ALA A 476 -2.41 -6.21 -22.27
CA ALA A 476 -2.62 -4.82 -21.91
C ALA A 476 -3.25 -4.07 -23.09
N SER A 477 -4.31 -3.31 -22.85
CA SER A 477 -4.99 -2.51 -23.89
C SER A 477 -5.65 -1.28 -23.29
N LEU A 478 -5.72 -0.21 -24.07
CA LEU A 478 -6.44 1.00 -23.68
C LEU A 478 -7.94 0.80 -23.92
N VAL A 479 -8.75 1.03 -22.88
CA VAL A 479 -10.20 0.91 -22.93
C VAL A 479 -10.86 2.14 -22.31
N GLU A 480 -12.16 2.38 -22.62
CA GLU A 480 -12.94 3.31 -21.82
C GLU A 480 -13.01 2.84 -20.36
N THR A 481 -13.02 3.79 -19.43
CA THR A 481 -13.12 3.46 -18.00
C THR A 481 -14.34 2.58 -17.74
N PRO A 482 -14.17 1.35 -17.29
CA PRO A 482 -15.29 0.49 -16.94
C PRO A 482 -16.16 1.18 -15.88
N ASN A 483 -17.48 0.90 -15.88
CA ASN A 483 -18.43 1.45 -14.89
C ASN A 483 -18.45 3.00 -14.78
N GLN A 484 -18.01 3.74 -15.79
CA GLN A 484 -17.93 5.20 -15.78
C GLN A 484 -19.23 5.89 -15.31
N LYS A 485 -20.40 5.39 -15.74
CA LYS A 485 -21.69 5.96 -15.32
C LYS A 485 -21.93 5.84 -13.81
N ARG A 486 -21.52 4.72 -13.21
CA ARG A 486 -21.60 4.50 -11.75
C ARG A 486 -20.64 5.43 -11.01
N ILE A 487 -19.41 5.55 -11.50
CA ILE A 487 -18.41 6.46 -10.93
C ILE A 487 -18.89 7.91 -10.98
N ARG A 488 -19.52 8.35 -12.08
CA ARG A 488 -20.09 9.71 -12.19
C ARG A 488 -21.25 9.93 -11.22
N LEU A 489 -22.14 8.96 -11.04
CA LEU A 489 -23.20 9.03 -10.02
C LEU A 489 -22.63 9.20 -8.62
N ILE A 490 -21.61 8.43 -8.28
CA ILE A 490 -20.94 8.52 -6.96
C ILE A 490 -20.24 9.88 -6.83
N ASP A 491 -19.59 10.37 -7.86
CA ASP A 491 -18.91 11.67 -7.87
C ASP A 491 -19.88 12.83 -7.58
N ASP A 492 -21.05 12.83 -8.21
CA ASP A 492 -22.10 13.82 -7.96
C ASP A 492 -22.62 13.73 -6.51
N PHE A 493 -22.80 12.52 -5.97
CA PHE A 493 -23.19 12.32 -4.59
C PHE A 493 -22.10 12.83 -3.61
N MET A 494 -20.84 12.53 -3.87
CA MET A 494 -19.73 12.98 -3.02
C MET A 494 -19.52 14.49 -3.06
N LYS A 495 -19.76 15.13 -4.20
CA LYS A 495 -19.80 16.60 -4.32
C LYS A 495 -20.92 17.20 -3.47
N TYR A 496 -22.09 16.58 -3.48
CA TYR A 496 -23.22 17.00 -2.61
C TYR A 496 -22.84 16.86 -1.13
N VAL A 497 -22.30 15.72 -0.68
CA VAL A 497 -21.85 15.51 0.70
C VAL A 497 -20.83 16.57 1.12
N ARG A 498 -19.86 16.89 0.25
CA ARG A 498 -18.87 17.95 0.53
C ARG A 498 -19.50 19.32 0.68
N SER A 499 -20.53 19.62 -0.13
CA SER A 499 -21.26 20.92 -0.01
C SER A 499 -21.94 21.08 1.34
N LEU A 500 -22.48 19.98 1.90
CA LEU A 500 -23.11 19.99 3.24
C LEU A 500 -22.12 20.22 4.39
N ARG A 501 -20.86 19.86 4.22
CA ARG A 501 -19.81 20.09 5.25
C ARG A 501 -19.25 21.50 5.26
N ARG A 502 -19.42 22.25 4.18
CA ARG A 502 -18.92 23.63 4.04
C ARG A 502 -19.91 24.69 4.53
N ASN A 503 -21.19 24.29 4.70
CA ASN A 503 -22.26 25.09 5.27
C ASN A 503 -22.45 24.77 6.77
#